data_49892110cdac97e9cf50222a322b0d6b
#
_entry.id   49892110cdac97e9cf50222a322b0d6b
#
_cell.length_a   1.000
_cell.length_b   1.000
_cell.length_c   1.000
_cell.angle_alpha   90.00
_cell.angle_beta   90.00
_cell.angle_gamma   90.00
#
_symmetry.space_group_name_H-M   'P 1'
#
loop_
_entity.id
_entity.type
_entity.pdbx_description
1 polymer ?
#
loop_
_entity_poly.entity_id
_entity_poly.type
_entity_poly.pdbx_seq_one_letter_code
_entity_poly.pdbx_strand_id
1 'polypeptide(L)'
;MTGNSFGEYPNQTAERKTLMFTVEELRKNNRARRLISSFVAHFAAMILVLTMVLGPSTASAGRPPTPAHFRVTTTTAYTVTLAWDPAPPHSGDFNYYLWGAYNVGPTVILPRTATSYTFTALYPGNTYTFGIYARNAAGQNSSQVTVSGIRLPNDTSPPTTAPIVHIDEVGSNYANISWIPAQDDGPHLSTQIYLNGAFYFGVGRGITTATLRSLQPGTTYSLTARAIDFGNNVGPFSDPISLVTRPVNPNDHTPPSTPDNLSAYSFGDGSTEMQIQWAQSTDDFDAQSNIRYDVYVNGALEDFRFGSGGPIIAYGVFGQNTIEVIASDTAGNAAPPATTTLFIP
;
A
#
# COMPACT_ATOMS: atom_id res chain seq x y z
N MET A 1 -13.10 32.97 -33.68
CA MET A 1 -13.06 32.32 -35.01
C MET A 1 -12.62 30.92 -34.78
N THR A 2 -13.39 30.08 -34.94
CA THR A 2 -14.05 28.97 -35.62
C THR A 2 -14.05 27.80 -34.64
N GLY A 3 -15.11 27.23 -34.16
CA GLY A 3 -16.28 26.71 -34.81
C GLY A 3 -16.18 25.16 -34.76
N ASN A 4 -16.56 24.50 -33.62
CA ASN A 4 -16.72 23.06 -33.55
C ASN A 4 -18.14 22.71 -34.06
N SER A 5 -18.20 21.97 -35.15
CA SER A 5 -19.40 21.35 -35.67
C SER A 5 -19.65 20.02 -34.94
N PHE A 6 -20.74 19.94 -34.22
CA PHE A 6 -21.32 18.68 -33.76
C PHE A 6 -21.97 17.95 -34.92
N GLY A 7 -21.56 16.73 -35.20
CA GLY A 7 -22.22 15.84 -36.16
C GLY A 7 -23.57 15.37 -35.63
N GLU A 8 -24.61 15.68 -36.40
CA GLU A 8 -25.98 15.21 -36.16
C GLU A 8 -26.10 13.71 -36.39
N TYR A 9 -26.65 12.99 -35.41
CA TYR A 9 -27.10 11.61 -35.57
C TYR A 9 -28.38 11.56 -36.41
N PRO A 10 -28.51 10.64 -37.37
CA PRO A 10 -29.72 10.53 -38.19
C PRO A 10 -30.93 10.10 -37.36
N ASN A 11 -32.04 10.77 -37.62
CA ASN A 11 -33.32 10.72 -36.95
C ASN A 11 -33.99 9.31 -37.05
N GLN A 12 -33.97 8.57 -35.96
CA GLN A 12 -34.61 7.23 -35.84
C GLN A 12 -36.14 7.25 -35.92
N THR A 13 -36.77 8.43 -36.01
CA THR A 13 -38.23 8.57 -36.08
C THR A 13 -38.81 8.30 -37.45
N ALA A 14 -38.04 8.42 -38.53
CA ALA A 14 -38.52 8.19 -39.91
C ALA A 14 -38.64 6.70 -40.22
N GLU A 15 -37.68 5.86 -39.76
CA GLU A 15 -37.74 4.39 -40.00
C GLU A 15 -38.84 3.69 -39.21
N ARG A 16 -39.16 4.15 -37.99
CA ARG A 16 -40.30 3.66 -37.21
C ARG A 16 -41.66 3.93 -37.84
N LYS A 17 -41.83 5.07 -38.53
CA LYS A 17 -43.06 5.39 -39.23
C LYS A 17 -43.26 4.54 -40.46
N THR A 18 -42.23 4.24 -41.23
CA THR A 18 -42.31 3.38 -42.43
C THR A 18 -42.65 1.94 -42.09
N LEU A 19 -42.11 1.38 -41.03
CA LEU A 19 -42.42 0.02 -40.55
C LEU A 19 -43.87 -0.08 -39.97
N MET A 20 -44.39 0.96 -39.33
CA MET A 20 -45.78 0.95 -38.84
C MET A 20 -46.80 1.01 -39.96
N PHE A 21 -46.56 1.75 -41.05
CA PHE A 21 -47.48 1.80 -42.22
C PHE A 21 -47.61 0.43 -42.93
N THR A 22 -46.54 -0.30 -43.10
CA THR A 22 -46.57 -1.61 -43.72
C THR A 22 -47.27 -2.68 -42.88
N VAL A 23 -47.19 -2.62 -41.55
CA VAL A 23 -47.86 -3.56 -40.66
C VAL A 23 -49.38 -3.28 -40.58
N GLU A 24 -49.83 -2.06 -40.76
CA GLU A 24 -51.24 -1.69 -40.68
C GLU A 24 -52.01 -1.99 -41.98
N GLU A 25 -51.35 -1.88 -43.13
CA GLU A 25 -51.92 -2.32 -44.42
C GLU A 25 -52.06 -3.84 -44.52
N LEU A 26 -51.12 -4.61 -43.98
CA LEU A 26 -51.15 -6.06 -43.91
C LEU A 26 -52.24 -6.60 -42.96
N ARG A 27 -52.72 -5.80 -42.02
CA ARG A 27 -53.82 -6.20 -41.12
C ARG A 27 -55.19 -6.23 -41.77
N LYS A 28 -55.39 -5.59 -42.91
CA LYS A 28 -56.70 -5.46 -43.56
C LYS A 28 -57.04 -6.65 -44.49
N ASN A 29 -56.07 -7.51 -44.81
CA ASN A 29 -56.32 -8.63 -45.72
C ASN A 29 -56.32 -9.97 -44.99
N ASN A 30 -57.49 -10.59 -44.84
CA ASN A 30 -57.67 -11.87 -44.14
C ASN A 30 -56.90 -13.08 -44.72
N ARG A 31 -56.50 -13.02 -45.99
CA ARG A 31 -55.63 -14.05 -46.60
C ARG A 31 -54.16 -13.89 -46.18
N ALA A 32 -53.70 -12.67 -46.08
CA ALA A 32 -52.34 -12.36 -45.61
C ALA A 32 -52.18 -12.72 -44.12
N ARG A 33 -53.21 -12.54 -43.27
CA ARG A 33 -53.19 -12.94 -41.86
C ARG A 33 -52.93 -14.41 -41.62
N ARG A 34 -53.51 -15.30 -42.47
CA ARG A 34 -53.32 -16.75 -42.35
C ARG A 34 -51.89 -17.17 -42.77
N LEU A 35 -51.36 -16.50 -43.82
CA LEU A 35 -49.97 -16.78 -44.26
C LEU A 35 -48.95 -16.23 -43.28
N ILE A 36 -49.14 -15.02 -42.72
CA ILE A 36 -48.22 -14.46 -41.76
C ILE A 36 -48.25 -15.23 -40.42
N SER A 37 -49.44 -15.68 -39.94
CA SER A 37 -49.52 -16.45 -38.71
C SER A 37 -48.85 -17.84 -38.88
N SER A 38 -48.98 -18.45 -40.06
CA SER A 38 -48.29 -19.72 -40.37
C SER A 38 -46.77 -19.53 -40.47
N PHE A 39 -46.32 -18.43 -41.12
CA PHE A 39 -44.87 -18.16 -41.26
C PHE A 39 -44.24 -17.79 -39.90
N VAL A 40 -44.91 -16.97 -39.09
CA VAL A 40 -44.45 -16.58 -37.74
C VAL A 40 -44.41 -17.83 -36.82
N ALA A 41 -45.43 -18.72 -36.91
CA ALA A 41 -45.44 -19.94 -36.09
C ALA A 41 -44.33 -20.91 -36.52
N HIS A 42 -44.08 -21.09 -37.85
CA HIS A 42 -42.98 -21.92 -38.31
C HIS A 42 -41.61 -21.32 -38.10
N PHE A 43 -41.47 -19.97 -38.16
CA PHE A 43 -40.21 -19.28 -37.85
C PHE A 43 -39.91 -19.29 -36.35
N ALA A 44 -40.93 -19.11 -35.50
CA ALA A 44 -40.80 -19.24 -34.03
C ALA A 44 -40.48 -20.69 -33.63
N ALA A 45 -41.09 -21.68 -34.25
CA ALA A 45 -40.77 -23.11 -34.04
C ALA A 45 -39.36 -23.45 -34.52
N MET A 46 -38.90 -22.86 -35.65
CA MET A 46 -37.55 -23.08 -36.18
C MET A 46 -36.50 -22.39 -35.31
N ILE A 47 -36.79 -21.21 -34.78
CA ILE A 47 -35.89 -20.53 -33.78
C ILE A 47 -35.88 -21.33 -32.48
N LEU A 48 -37.00 -21.83 -32.01
CA LEU A 48 -37.06 -22.66 -30.79
C LEU A 48 -36.33 -23.99 -30.95
N VAL A 49 -36.43 -24.63 -32.12
CA VAL A 49 -35.69 -25.86 -32.44
C VAL A 49 -34.20 -25.55 -32.63
N LEU A 50 -33.86 -24.42 -33.28
CA LEU A 50 -32.46 -24.00 -33.44
C LEU A 50 -31.81 -23.59 -32.12
N THR A 51 -32.56 -22.95 -31.19
CA THR A 51 -32.06 -22.68 -29.85
C THR A 51 -31.99 -23.95 -28.96
N MET A 52 -32.84 -24.94 -29.22
CA MET A 52 -32.68 -26.24 -28.54
C MET A 52 -31.55 -27.10 -29.13
N VAL A 53 -31.18 -26.90 -30.42
CA VAL A 53 -30.08 -27.65 -31.07
C VAL A 53 -28.74 -26.89 -30.95
N LEU A 54 -28.81 -25.54 -30.78
CA LEU A 54 -27.66 -24.67 -30.61
C LEU A 54 -27.68 -23.95 -29.22
N GLY A 55 -28.45 -24.44 -28.28
CA GLY A 55 -28.21 -24.09 -26.89
C GLY A 55 -26.72 -24.36 -26.64
N PRO A 56 -25.94 -23.41 -26.05
CA PRO A 56 -24.61 -23.79 -25.66
C PRO A 56 -24.82 -25.06 -24.86
N SER A 57 -24.32 -26.18 -25.36
CA SER A 57 -23.99 -27.30 -24.53
C SER A 57 -23.06 -26.70 -23.45
N THR A 58 -23.64 -26.23 -22.38
CA THR A 58 -22.93 -26.16 -21.12
C THR A 58 -22.71 -27.64 -20.77
N ALA A 59 -21.75 -28.25 -21.47
CA ALA A 59 -21.06 -29.37 -20.86
C ALA A 59 -20.72 -28.77 -19.48
N SER A 60 -21.43 -29.24 -18.46
CA SER A 60 -21.14 -28.88 -17.08
C SER A 60 -19.65 -29.11 -16.93
N ALA A 61 -18.88 -28.04 -16.95
CA ALA A 61 -17.45 -28.18 -16.82
C ALA A 61 -17.28 -28.92 -15.51
N GLY A 62 -16.86 -30.18 -15.60
CA GLY A 62 -16.73 -31.03 -14.44
C GLY A 62 -15.84 -30.33 -13.40
N ARG A 63 -15.98 -30.72 -12.16
CA ARG A 63 -15.11 -30.23 -11.10
C ARG A 63 -13.66 -30.38 -11.54
N PRO A 64 -12.80 -29.33 -11.42
CA PRO A 64 -11.39 -29.42 -11.81
C PRO A 64 -10.66 -30.58 -11.10
N PRO A 65 -9.67 -31.20 -11.72
CA PRO A 65 -8.86 -32.23 -11.10
C PRO A 65 -8.09 -31.65 -9.90
N THR A 66 -7.96 -32.46 -8.87
CA THR A 66 -7.11 -32.10 -7.72
C THR A 66 -5.64 -32.08 -8.17
N PRO A 67 -4.87 -31.04 -7.82
CA PRO A 67 -3.43 -31.00 -8.10
C PRO A 67 -2.73 -32.22 -7.48
N ALA A 68 -1.96 -32.96 -8.29
CA ALA A 68 -1.28 -34.17 -7.86
C ALA A 68 0.17 -33.86 -7.46
N HIS A 69 0.71 -34.62 -6.52
CA HIS A 69 2.11 -34.57 -6.05
C HIS A 69 2.57 -33.15 -5.67
N PHE A 70 1.69 -32.41 -5.01
CA PHE A 70 2.03 -31.09 -4.47
C PHE A 70 3.11 -31.23 -3.39
N ARG A 71 4.28 -30.62 -3.62
CA ARG A 71 5.48 -30.81 -2.81
C ARG A 71 6.36 -29.58 -2.79
N VAL A 72 7.21 -29.47 -1.77
CA VAL A 72 8.34 -28.55 -1.75
C VAL A 72 9.49 -29.13 -2.53
N THR A 73 10.11 -28.34 -3.39
CA THR A 73 11.32 -28.73 -4.16
C THR A 73 12.59 -28.08 -3.63
N THR A 74 12.52 -26.80 -3.24
CA THR A 74 13.65 -26.07 -2.67
C THR A 74 13.18 -25.10 -1.60
N THR A 75 14.06 -24.86 -0.61
CA THR A 75 13.89 -23.80 0.38
C THR A 75 15.20 -23.06 0.54
N THR A 76 15.09 -21.73 0.72
CA THR A 76 16.18 -20.89 1.22
C THR A 76 15.71 -20.21 2.51
N ALA A 77 16.52 -19.33 3.09
CA ALA A 77 16.10 -18.55 4.26
C ALA A 77 14.84 -17.69 3.95
N TYR A 78 14.64 -17.31 2.69
CA TYR A 78 13.60 -16.34 2.27
C TYR A 78 12.60 -16.87 1.24
N THR A 79 12.80 -18.11 0.74
CA THR A 79 11.96 -18.63 -0.34
C THR A 79 11.53 -20.06 -0.10
N VAL A 80 10.35 -20.43 -0.65
CA VAL A 80 9.90 -21.82 -0.81
C VAL A 80 9.44 -22.00 -2.24
N THR A 81 10.04 -22.96 -2.95
CA THR A 81 9.55 -23.38 -4.27
C THR A 81 8.68 -24.60 -4.11
N LEU A 82 7.46 -24.50 -4.61
CA LEU A 82 6.47 -25.56 -4.65
C LEU A 82 6.33 -26.07 -6.08
N ALA A 83 6.09 -27.35 -6.21
CA ALA A 83 5.80 -27.97 -7.50
C ALA A 83 4.64 -28.98 -7.39
N TRP A 84 3.97 -29.20 -8.51
CA TRP A 84 2.91 -30.19 -8.68
C TRP A 84 2.94 -30.74 -10.10
N ASP A 85 2.27 -31.83 -10.33
CA ASP A 85 2.26 -32.44 -11.64
C ASP A 85 1.40 -31.63 -12.64
N PRO A 86 1.70 -31.74 -13.94
CA PRO A 86 0.84 -31.18 -14.98
C PRO A 86 -0.59 -31.69 -14.83
N ALA A 87 -1.55 -30.80 -15.07
CA ALA A 87 -2.96 -31.17 -15.01
C ALA A 87 -3.29 -32.27 -16.02
N PRO A 88 -3.99 -33.35 -15.64
CA PRO A 88 -4.46 -34.34 -16.56
C PRO A 88 -5.44 -33.75 -17.60
N PRO A 89 -5.68 -34.41 -18.73
CA PRO A 89 -6.70 -33.99 -19.68
C PRO A 89 -8.03 -33.75 -18.98
N HIS A 90 -8.62 -32.57 -19.19
CA HIS A 90 -9.88 -32.16 -18.57
C HIS A 90 -10.68 -31.28 -19.54
N SER A 91 -12.00 -31.49 -19.60
CA SER A 91 -12.91 -30.66 -20.40
C SER A 91 -13.19 -29.35 -19.64
N GLY A 92 -12.59 -28.24 -20.08
CA GLY A 92 -12.76 -26.92 -19.53
C GLY A 92 -11.49 -26.33 -18.93
N ASP A 93 -11.49 -25.01 -18.85
CA ASP A 93 -10.38 -24.24 -18.27
C ASP A 93 -10.56 -24.08 -16.78
N PHE A 94 -9.44 -24.02 -16.08
CA PHE A 94 -9.34 -23.70 -14.67
C PHE A 94 -8.01 -23.01 -14.36
N ASN A 95 -7.95 -22.34 -13.22
CA ASN A 95 -6.72 -21.79 -12.65
C ASN A 95 -6.38 -22.51 -11.35
N TYR A 96 -5.10 -22.55 -11.04
CA TYR A 96 -4.64 -22.91 -9.70
C TYR A 96 -4.69 -21.73 -8.76
N TYR A 97 -5.10 -21.97 -7.52
CA TYR A 97 -5.13 -21.03 -6.44
C TYR A 97 -4.17 -21.52 -5.35
N LEU A 98 -3.04 -20.82 -5.20
CA LEU A 98 -2.04 -21.11 -4.18
C LEU A 98 -2.18 -20.11 -3.04
N TRP A 99 -2.10 -20.62 -1.84
CA TRP A 99 -2.11 -19.80 -0.62
C TRP A 99 -1.05 -20.30 0.37
N GLY A 100 -0.63 -19.42 1.27
CA GLY A 100 0.21 -19.77 2.41
C GLY A 100 -0.39 -19.23 3.70
N ALA A 101 -0.22 -19.95 4.81
CA ALA A 101 -0.57 -19.47 6.13
C ALA A 101 0.58 -18.59 6.69
N TYR A 102 0.23 -17.62 7.55
CA TYR A 102 1.16 -16.72 8.25
C TYR A 102 1.98 -15.78 7.33
N ASN A 103 1.40 -14.63 6.99
CA ASN A 103 2.08 -13.52 6.31
C ASN A 103 2.75 -13.87 4.96
N VAL A 104 2.22 -14.86 4.24
CA VAL A 104 2.75 -15.27 2.92
C VAL A 104 2.22 -14.36 1.78
N GLY A 105 1.33 -13.45 2.09
CA GLY A 105 0.68 -12.58 1.11
C GLY A 105 -0.65 -13.15 0.59
N PRO A 106 -1.26 -12.49 -0.40
CA PRO A 106 -2.55 -12.89 -0.96
C PRO A 106 -2.45 -14.22 -1.72
N THR A 107 -3.60 -14.86 -1.94
CA THR A 107 -3.70 -16.05 -2.79
C THR A 107 -3.19 -15.74 -4.20
N VAL A 108 -2.28 -16.54 -4.69
CA VAL A 108 -1.71 -16.46 -6.05
C VAL A 108 -2.56 -17.27 -7.00
N ILE A 109 -2.92 -16.67 -8.14
CA ILE A 109 -3.70 -17.33 -9.19
C ILE A 109 -2.77 -17.63 -10.38
N LEU A 110 -2.69 -18.88 -10.76
CA LEU A 110 -1.83 -19.37 -11.83
C LEU A 110 -2.62 -20.12 -12.90
N PRO A 111 -2.21 -20.04 -14.18
CA PRO A 111 -2.86 -20.78 -15.25
C PRO A 111 -2.71 -22.29 -15.05
N ARG A 112 -3.62 -23.09 -15.64
CA ARG A 112 -3.59 -24.55 -15.56
C ARG A 112 -2.29 -25.21 -16.08
N THR A 113 -1.51 -24.47 -16.87
CA THR A 113 -0.22 -24.92 -17.41
C THR A 113 0.92 -24.78 -16.42
N ALA A 114 0.72 -24.05 -15.31
CA ALA A 114 1.73 -23.90 -14.29
C ALA A 114 1.94 -25.22 -13.54
N THR A 115 3.19 -25.54 -13.24
CA THR A 115 3.60 -26.73 -12.48
C THR A 115 4.49 -26.40 -11.28
N SER A 116 4.81 -25.13 -11.08
CA SER A 116 5.61 -24.66 -9.94
C SER A 116 5.33 -23.19 -9.64
N TYR A 117 5.67 -22.79 -8.42
CA TYR A 117 5.68 -21.40 -7.98
C TYR A 117 6.64 -21.23 -6.82
N THR A 118 7.34 -20.09 -6.79
CA THR A 118 8.24 -19.73 -5.69
C THR A 118 7.65 -18.58 -4.88
N PHE A 119 7.32 -18.84 -3.63
CA PHE A 119 7.06 -17.77 -2.66
C PHE A 119 8.37 -17.15 -2.23
N THR A 120 8.41 -15.83 -2.22
CA THR A 120 9.59 -15.03 -1.87
C THR A 120 9.29 -14.11 -0.68
N ALA A 121 10.32 -13.46 -0.16
CA ALA A 121 10.20 -12.52 0.95
C ALA A 121 9.59 -13.15 2.23
N LEU A 122 9.80 -14.42 2.43
CA LEU A 122 9.41 -15.15 3.64
C LEU A 122 10.39 -14.83 4.78
N TYR A 123 9.99 -15.13 6.01
CA TYR A 123 10.81 -14.88 7.20
C TYR A 123 11.66 -16.09 7.56
N PRO A 124 12.99 -15.93 7.70
CA PRO A 124 13.90 -17.01 8.10
C PRO A 124 13.49 -17.66 9.42
N GLY A 125 13.77 -18.95 9.54
CA GLY A 125 13.50 -19.71 10.76
C GLY A 125 12.03 -19.99 11.07
N ASN A 126 11.09 -19.41 10.33
CA ASN A 126 9.67 -19.63 10.52
C ASN A 126 9.18 -20.93 9.86
N THR A 127 8.05 -21.42 10.35
CA THR A 127 7.40 -22.63 9.83
C THR A 127 6.14 -22.24 9.07
N TYR A 128 6.00 -22.76 7.85
CA TYR A 128 4.94 -22.43 6.92
C TYR A 128 4.08 -23.63 6.57
N THR A 129 2.87 -23.32 6.13
CA THR A 129 1.94 -24.26 5.48
C THR A 129 1.47 -23.63 4.18
N PHE A 130 1.50 -24.39 3.10
CA PHE A 130 1.02 -23.98 1.79
C PHE A 130 -0.06 -24.92 1.31
N GLY A 131 -0.99 -24.36 0.54
CA GLY A 131 -2.07 -25.13 -0.06
C GLY A 131 -2.32 -24.73 -1.50
N ILE A 132 -2.85 -25.70 -2.27
CA ILE A 132 -3.24 -25.50 -3.66
C ILE A 132 -4.58 -26.16 -3.92
N TYR A 133 -5.40 -25.53 -4.73
CA TYR A 133 -6.60 -26.09 -5.34
C TYR A 133 -6.80 -25.53 -6.74
N ALA A 134 -7.55 -26.22 -7.58
CA ALA A 134 -7.96 -25.74 -8.88
C ALA A 134 -9.39 -25.20 -8.84
N ARG A 135 -9.69 -24.13 -9.60
CA ARG A 135 -11.02 -23.53 -9.69
C ARG A 135 -11.34 -23.18 -11.14
N ASN A 136 -12.54 -23.61 -11.63
CA ASN A 136 -13.02 -23.28 -12.96
C ASN A 136 -13.84 -21.98 -12.99
N ALA A 137 -14.21 -21.54 -14.19
CA ALA A 137 -15.00 -20.33 -14.39
C ALA A 137 -16.41 -20.41 -13.79
N ALA A 138 -16.96 -21.61 -13.58
CA ALA A 138 -18.22 -21.83 -12.89
C ALA A 138 -18.11 -21.73 -11.36
N GLY A 139 -16.93 -21.44 -10.82
CA GLY A 139 -16.69 -21.30 -9.37
C GLY A 139 -16.53 -22.63 -8.62
N GLN A 140 -16.47 -23.77 -9.33
CA GLN A 140 -16.28 -25.08 -8.70
C GLN A 140 -14.80 -25.30 -8.37
N ASN A 141 -14.51 -25.73 -7.13
CA ASN A 141 -13.16 -26.01 -6.65
C ASN A 141 -12.86 -27.52 -6.71
N SER A 142 -11.62 -27.89 -7.00
CA SER A 142 -11.09 -29.21 -6.70
C SER A 142 -11.01 -29.44 -5.18
N SER A 143 -10.63 -30.65 -4.77
CA SER A 143 -10.11 -30.84 -3.43
C SER A 143 -8.83 -30.04 -3.26
N GLN A 144 -8.61 -29.54 -2.04
CA GLN A 144 -7.39 -28.83 -1.66
C GLN A 144 -6.32 -29.83 -1.23
N VAL A 145 -5.07 -29.55 -1.60
CA VAL A 145 -3.90 -30.29 -1.12
C VAL A 145 -2.99 -29.32 -0.37
N THR A 146 -2.41 -29.77 0.73
CA THR A 146 -1.54 -28.95 1.58
C THR A 146 -0.20 -29.64 1.85
N VAL A 147 0.83 -28.83 2.03
CA VAL A 147 2.11 -29.22 2.63
C VAL A 147 2.32 -28.33 3.84
N SER A 148 2.67 -28.92 4.98
CA SER A 148 2.78 -28.23 6.26
C SER A 148 4.09 -28.57 6.98
N GLY A 149 4.44 -27.77 8.01
CA GLY A 149 5.65 -27.99 8.77
C GLY A 149 6.93 -27.61 8.02
N ILE A 150 6.83 -26.76 7.01
CA ILE A 150 7.97 -26.32 6.19
C ILE A 150 8.73 -25.25 6.97
N ARG A 151 9.76 -25.64 7.70
CA ARG A 151 10.64 -24.74 8.43
C ARG A 151 11.72 -24.22 7.49
N LEU A 152 11.82 -22.90 7.34
CA LEU A 152 12.92 -22.27 6.61
C LEU A 152 14.22 -22.31 7.42
N PRO A 153 15.38 -22.39 6.76
CA PRO A 153 16.65 -22.15 7.42
C PRO A 153 16.67 -20.78 8.12
N ASN A 154 17.45 -20.68 9.17
CA ASN A 154 17.80 -19.37 9.72
C ASN A 154 18.68 -18.65 8.69
N ASP A 155 18.57 -17.33 8.66
CA ASP A 155 19.52 -16.51 7.93
C ASP A 155 20.78 -16.33 8.79
N THR A 156 21.94 -16.62 8.22
CA THR A 156 23.25 -16.48 8.85
C THR A 156 24.22 -15.66 8.01
N SER A 157 23.74 -15.12 6.89
CA SER A 157 24.53 -14.32 5.94
C SER A 157 24.39 -12.85 6.28
N PRO A 158 25.42 -12.13 6.71
CA PRO A 158 25.30 -10.70 6.95
C PRO A 158 25.16 -9.90 5.64
N PRO A 159 24.58 -8.69 5.67
CA PRO A 159 24.61 -7.77 4.54
C PRO A 159 26.01 -7.58 3.98
N THR A 160 26.15 -7.69 2.67
CA THR A 160 27.47 -7.76 1.99
C THR A 160 28.08 -6.39 1.72
N THR A 161 27.25 -5.33 1.66
CA THR A 161 27.70 -3.95 1.47
C THR A 161 27.18 -3.06 2.58
N ALA A 162 27.80 -1.89 2.75
CA ALA A 162 27.28 -0.82 3.60
C ALA A 162 26.22 0.00 2.89
N PRO A 163 25.28 0.68 3.62
CA PRO A 163 24.45 1.73 3.06
C PRO A 163 25.31 2.89 2.53
N ILE A 164 24.91 3.51 1.41
CA ILE A 164 25.55 4.73 0.89
C ILE A 164 24.72 5.92 1.36
N VAL A 165 25.23 6.67 2.34
CA VAL A 165 24.51 7.77 2.98
C VAL A 165 24.74 9.08 2.25
N HIS A 166 23.69 9.88 2.10
CA HIS A 166 23.70 11.25 1.57
C HIS A 166 23.11 12.21 2.61
N ILE A 167 23.65 13.41 2.65
CA ILE A 167 23.12 14.54 3.42
C ILE A 167 22.31 15.39 2.45
N ASP A 168 21.01 15.45 2.64
CA ASP A 168 20.08 16.13 1.72
C ASP A 168 19.91 17.60 2.12
N GLU A 169 19.82 17.85 3.44
CA GLU A 169 19.64 19.19 3.99
C GLU A 169 20.24 19.26 5.39
N VAL A 170 20.75 20.44 5.77
CA VAL A 170 21.30 20.68 7.09
C VAL A 170 20.75 21.98 7.66
N GLY A 171 20.15 21.90 8.83
CA GLY A 171 19.75 23.03 9.67
C GLY A 171 20.76 23.31 10.79
N SER A 172 20.37 24.14 11.75
CA SER A 172 21.19 24.41 12.95
C SER A 172 21.09 23.25 13.97
N ASN A 173 19.94 22.60 14.07
CA ASN A 173 19.68 21.55 15.06
C ASN A 173 19.17 20.24 14.45
N TYR A 174 19.15 20.13 13.10
CA TYR A 174 18.69 18.94 12.38
C TYR A 174 19.51 18.71 11.10
N ALA A 175 19.39 17.50 10.55
CA ALA A 175 19.81 17.18 9.20
C ALA A 175 18.86 16.12 8.60
N ASN A 176 18.45 16.33 7.35
CA ASN A 176 17.76 15.33 6.55
C ASN A 176 18.80 14.50 5.81
N ILE A 177 18.67 13.20 5.91
CA ILE A 177 19.57 12.25 5.28
C ILE A 177 18.77 11.23 4.48
N SER A 178 19.37 10.76 3.41
CA SER A 178 18.90 9.61 2.64
C SER A 178 20.01 8.61 2.44
N TRP A 179 19.68 7.40 2.01
CA TRP A 179 20.70 6.39 1.70
C TRP A 179 20.23 5.40 0.64
N ILE A 180 21.19 4.89 -0.11
CA ILE A 180 21.00 3.69 -0.93
C ILE A 180 21.17 2.50 0.02
N PRO A 181 20.20 1.57 0.07
CA PRO A 181 20.28 0.41 0.95
C PRO A 181 21.50 -0.46 0.67
N ALA A 182 21.99 -1.14 1.70
CA ALA A 182 22.97 -2.21 1.57
C ALA A 182 22.41 -3.36 0.71
N GLN A 183 23.29 -4.22 0.21
CA GLN A 183 22.94 -5.45 -0.48
C GLN A 183 23.01 -6.64 0.47
N ASP A 184 22.04 -7.56 0.30
CA ASP A 184 21.88 -8.76 1.07
C ASP A 184 21.25 -9.87 0.22
N ASP A 185 21.33 -11.11 0.65
CA ASP A 185 20.59 -12.22 0.01
C ASP A 185 19.11 -12.25 0.37
N GLY A 186 18.68 -11.48 1.39
CA GLY A 186 17.31 -11.29 1.82
C GLY A 186 16.76 -9.87 1.54
N PRO A 187 15.43 -9.73 1.44
CA PRO A 187 14.81 -8.44 1.06
C PRO A 187 14.58 -7.49 2.24
N HIS A 188 14.93 -7.88 3.46
CA HIS A 188 14.44 -7.23 4.68
C HIS A 188 15.58 -6.62 5.51
N LEU A 189 16.10 -5.49 5.05
CA LEU A 189 17.12 -4.74 5.79
C LEU A 189 16.54 -3.61 6.61
N SER A 190 17.02 -3.46 7.83
CA SER A 190 16.92 -2.24 8.64
C SER A 190 18.25 -1.51 8.62
N THR A 191 18.24 -0.19 8.85
CA THR A 191 19.45 0.62 8.85
C THR A 191 19.65 1.23 10.23
N GLN A 192 20.86 1.13 10.75
CA GLN A 192 21.30 1.79 11.99
C GLN A 192 22.16 2.99 11.63
N ILE A 193 21.86 4.13 12.26
CA ILE A 193 22.56 5.40 12.09
C ILE A 193 23.41 5.66 13.33
N TYR A 194 24.63 6.14 13.11
CA TYR A 194 25.61 6.47 14.16
C TYR A 194 26.15 7.87 13.96
N LEU A 195 26.26 8.61 15.06
CA LEU A 195 26.92 9.91 15.11
C LEU A 195 28.13 9.84 16.04
N ASN A 196 29.29 10.27 15.57
CA ASN A 196 30.55 10.25 16.30
C ASN A 196 30.88 8.84 16.87
N GLY A 197 30.51 7.79 16.11
CA GLY A 197 30.70 6.40 16.52
C GLY A 197 29.68 5.85 17.53
N ALA A 198 28.80 6.68 18.06
CA ALA A 198 27.74 6.26 18.97
C ALA A 198 26.45 5.93 18.18
N PHE A 199 25.75 4.85 18.57
CA PHE A 199 24.42 4.52 18.03
C PHE A 199 23.46 5.68 18.30
N TYR A 200 22.79 6.12 17.27
CA TYR A 200 21.86 7.25 17.37
C TYR A 200 20.41 6.77 17.30
N PHE A 201 20.03 6.09 16.23
CA PHE A 201 18.74 5.40 16.09
C PHE A 201 18.77 4.32 15.00
N GLY A 202 17.75 3.45 15.02
CA GLY A 202 17.51 2.47 13.97
C GLY A 202 16.28 2.84 13.13
N VAL A 203 16.34 2.58 11.83
CA VAL A 203 15.26 2.81 10.87
C VAL A 203 14.74 1.47 10.37
N GLY A 204 13.41 1.35 10.36
CA GLY A 204 12.73 0.14 9.92
C GLY A 204 12.95 -0.19 8.43
N ARG A 205 12.53 -1.38 8.05
CA ARG A 205 12.73 -1.93 6.71
C ARG A 205 12.10 -1.10 5.61
N GLY A 206 12.80 -0.97 4.49
CA GLY A 206 12.31 -0.27 3.30
C GLY A 206 12.29 1.26 3.44
N ILE A 207 12.65 1.80 4.60
CA ILE A 207 12.79 3.23 4.82
C ILE A 207 14.22 3.61 4.47
N THR A 208 14.38 4.62 3.61
CA THR A 208 15.67 5.08 3.08
C THR A 208 15.95 6.55 3.36
N THR A 209 15.16 7.17 4.22
CA THR A 209 15.32 8.57 4.62
C THR A 209 15.10 8.71 6.13
N ALA A 210 15.73 9.70 6.72
CA ALA A 210 15.51 10.05 8.12
C ALA A 210 15.89 11.50 8.40
N THR A 211 15.35 12.06 9.48
CA THR A 211 15.77 13.35 10.02
C THR A 211 16.53 13.12 11.31
N LEU A 212 17.80 13.52 11.34
CA LEU A 212 18.59 13.68 12.57
C LEU A 212 18.10 14.95 13.27
N ARG A 213 17.87 14.89 14.56
CA ARG A 213 17.27 15.99 15.33
C ARG A 213 18.10 16.28 16.59
N SER A 214 17.82 17.39 17.27
CA SER A 214 18.50 17.76 18.51
C SER A 214 20.03 17.81 18.40
N LEU A 215 20.52 18.14 17.22
CA LEU A 215 21.94 18.38 16.97
C LEU A 215 22.33 19.73 17.58
N GLN A 216 23.59 19.86 17.98
CA GLN A 216 24.11 21.16 18.44
C GLN A 216 24.43 22.04 17.24
N PRO A 217 24.04 23.32 17.25
CA PRO A 217 24.37 24.27 16.19
C PRO A 217 25.88 24.44 16.00
N GLY A 218 26.30 24.73 14.77
CA GLY A 218 27.69 24.99 14.42
C GLY A 218 28.63 23.82 14.70
N THR A 219 28.12 22.60 14.80
CA THR A 219 28.86 21.43 15.27
C THR A 219 29.12 20.46 14.12
N THR A 220 30.33 19.89 14.10
CA THR A 220 30.69 18.85 13.14
C THR A 220 30.47 17.47 13.74
N TYR A 221 29.76 16.61 13.02
CA TYR A 221 29.50 15.21 13.36
C TYR A 221 30.12 14.30 12.31
N SER A 222 30.63 13.15 12.75
CA SER A 222 30.95 12.01 11.88
C SER A 222 29.73 11.10 11.79
N LEU A 223 29.11 11.04 10.63
CA LEU A 223 27.93 10.25 10.36
C LEU A 223 28.33 8.95 9.66
N THR A 224 27.92 7.79 10.19
CA THR A 224 28.06 6.47 9.59
C THR A 224 26.75 5.70 9.71
N ALA A 225 26.58 4.69 8.84
CA ALA A 225 25.44 3.79 8.87
C ALA A 225 25.87 2.35 8.65
N ARG A 226 25.08 1.38 9.12
CA ARG A 226 25.20 -0.03 8.78
C ARG A 226 23.83 -0.66 8.66
N ALA A 227 23.75 -1.75 7.89
CA ALA A 227 22.53 -2.53 7.77
C ALA A 227 22.53 -3.72 8.76
N ILE A 228 21.32 -4.12 9.15
CA ILE A 228 21.02 -5.35 9.85
C ILE A 228 19.91 -6.07 9.10
N ASP A 229 20.13 -7.37 8.83
CA ASP A 229 19.13 -8.21 8.18
C ASP A 229 18.08 -8.76 9.18
N PHE A 230 17.25 -9.65 8.69
CA PHE A 230 16.22 -10.27 9.52
C PHE A 230 16.77 -11.34 10.47
N GLY A 231 17.89 -11.96 10.13
CA GLY A 231 18.61 -12.90 10.98
C GLY A 231 19.35 -12.24 12.14
N ASN A 232 19.32 -10.90 12.24
CA ASN A 232 20.16 -10.06 13.11
C ASN A 232 21.65 -10.13 12.77
N ASN A 233 22.01 -10.53 11.55
CA ASN A 233 23.39 -10.43 11.11
C ASN A 233 23.70 -8.98 10.73
N VAL A 234 24.88 -8.50 11.10
CA VAL A 234 25.27 -7.11 11.02
C VAL A 234 26.23 -6.91 9.85
N GLY A 235 25.88 -6.01 8.94
CA GLY A 235 26.73 -5.63 7.81
C GLY A 235 27.84 -4.65 8.18
N PRO A 236 28.71 -4.32 7.21
CA PRO A 236 29.77 -3.34 7.39
C PRO A 236 29.23 -1.94 7.61
N PHE A 237 30.04 -1.10 8.27
CA PHE A 237 29.77 0.34 8.34
C PHE A 237 30.06 1.02 7.00
N SER A 238 29.27 2.07 6.70
CA SER A 238 29.59 3.01 5.62
C SER A 238 30.89 3.77 5.92
N ASP A 239 31.48 4.33 4.88
CA ASP A 239 32.49 5.36 5.07
C ASP A 239 31.88 6.52 5.88
N PRO A 240 32.67 7.14 6.78
CA PRO A 240 32.20 8.28 7.55
C PRO A 240 32.06 9.51 6.66
N ILE A 241 30.92 10.20 6.76
CA ILE A 241 30.71 11.50 6.12
C ILE A 241 30.64 12.60 7.16
N SER A 242 31.17 13.76 6.82
CA SER A 242 31.17 14.93 7.70
C SER A 242 29.85 15.67 7.56
N LEU A 243 29.09 15.75 8.66
CA LEU A 243 27.88 16.56 8.80
C LEU A 243 28.19 17.77 9.65
N VAL A 244 28.05 18.97 9.09
CA VAL A 244 28.30 20.25 9.80
C VAL A 244 26.98 20.99 9.91
N THR A 245 26.43 21.12 11.11
CA THR A 245 25.21 21.89 11.37
C THR A 245 25.48 23.39 11.16
N ARG A 246 24.43 24.11 10.73
CA ARG A 246 24.51 25.56 10.62
C ARG A 246 24.65 26.19 12.01
N PRO A 247 25.39 27.26 12.17
CA PRO A 247 25.34 28.04 13.42
C PRO A 247 23.97 28.71 13.55
N VAL A 248 23.53 28.99 14.78
CA VAL A 248 22.37 29.86 14.99
C VAL A 248 22.65 31.24 14.42
N ASN A 249 21.62 31.89 13.86
CA ASN A 249 21.74 33.28 13.44
C ASN A 249 21.72 34.18 14.67
N PRO A 250 22.84 34.87 15.03
CA PRO A 250 22.89 35.70 16.25
C PRO A 250 22.01 36.96 16.13
N ASN A 251 21.52 37.27 14.93
CA ASN A 251 20.66 38.44 14.67
C ASN A 251 19.18 38.10 14.61
N ASP A 252 18.83 36.84 14.76
CA ASP A 252 17.47 36.41 14.80
C ASP A 252 16.93 36.51 16.25
N HIS A 253 16.01 37.43 16.45
CA HIS A 253 15.33 37.67 17.72
C HIS A 253 13.82 37.65 17.60
N THR A 254 13.30 37.29 16.42
CA THR A 254 11.89 37.29 16.10
C THR A 254 11.36 35.84 16.20
N PRO A 255 10.40 35.54 17.08
CA PRO A 255 9.83 34.22 17.14
C PRO A 255 8.96 33.94 15.90
N PRO A 256 8.74 32.67 15.51
CA PRO A 256 7.76 32.30 14.52
C PRO A 256 6.37 32.82 14.85
N SER A 257 5.49 32.90 13.87
CA SER A 257 4.09 33.19 14.14
C SER A 257 3.47 32.06 14.99
N THR A 258 2.52 32.43 15.88
CA THR A 258 1.74 31.43 16.64
C THR A 258 1.05 30.47 15.69
N PRO A 259 1.07 29.14 15.94
CA PRO A 259 0.35 28.18 15.12
C PRO A 259 -1.15 28.48 15.06
N ASP A 260 -1.70 28.57 13.86
CA ASP A 260 -3.12 28.86 13.64
C ASP A 260 -3.95 27.55 13.46
N ASN A 261 -5.27 27.67 13.56
CA ASN A 261 -6.25 26.60 13.28
C ASN A 261 -5.99 25.34 14.11
N LEU A 262 -5.46 25.48 15.35
CA LEU A 262 -5.29 24.35 16.24
C LEU A 262 -6.64 23.71 16.57
N SER A 263 -6.74 22.41 16.28
CA SER A 263 -7.93 21.61 16.56
C SER A 263 -7.54 20.20 17.05
N ALA A 264 -8.39 19.60 17.83
CA ALA A 264 -8.22 18.26 18.35
C ALA A 264 -9.55 17.47 18.26
N TYR A 265 -9.45 16.18 17.96
CA TYR A 265 -10.60 15.28 17.80
C TYR A 265 -10.35 13.96 18.54
N SER A 266 -11.35 13.49 19.30
CA SER A 266 -11.37 12.13 19.85
C SER A 266 -11.89 11.15 18.80
N PHE A 267 -11.38 9.93 18.76
CA PHE A 267 -11.87 8.87 17.87
C PHE A 267 -13.22 8.28 18.34
N GLY A 268 -13.62 8.53 19.58
CA GLY A 268 -14.93 8.08 20.09
C GLY A 268 -15.08 6.56 20.25
N ASP A 269 -13.96 5.84 20.27
CA ASP A 269 -13.87 4.37 20.36
C ASP A 269 -13.71 3.86 21.80
N GLY A 270 -13.82 4.75 22.78
CA GLY A 270 -13.60 4.45 24.20
C GLY A 270 -12.12 4.49 24.61
N SER A 271 -11.23 4.93 23.73
CA SER A 271 -9.82 5.19 24.03
C SER A 271 -9.60 6.66 24.44
N THR A 272 -8.41 6.94 24.98
CA THR A 272 -7.95 8.31 25.24
C THR A 272 -7.15 8.89 24.10
N GLU A 273 -7.13 8.23 22.93
CA GLU A 273 -6.45 8.71 21.73
C GLU A 273 -7.16 9.93 21.13
N MET A 274 -6.36 10.88 20.68
CA MET A 274 -6.84 12.07 19.97
C MET A 274 -5.95 12.39 18.78
N GLN A 275 -6.56 12.93 17.72
CA GLN A 275 -5.83 13.53 16.63
C GLN A 275 -5.73 15.04 16.85
N ILE A 276 -4.53 15.60 16.72
CA ILE A 276 -4.25 17.03 16.86
C ILE A 276 -3.70 17.54 15.53
N GLN A 277 -4.18 18.70 15.07
CA GLN A 277 -3.69 19.36 13.86
C GLN A 277 -3.68 20.88 14.03
N TRP A 278 -2.80 21.56 13.31
CA TRP A 278 -2.64 23.02 13.27
C TRP A 278 -2.13 23.46 11.90
N ALA A 279 -2.24 24.76 11.61
CA ALA A 279 -1.60 25.35 10.45
C ALA A 279 -0.14 25.68 10.75
N GLN A 280 0.69 25.64 9.72
CA GLN A 280 2.12 25.94 9.82
C GLN A 280 2.36 27.42 10.18
N SER A 281 3.34 27.67 11.04
CA SER A 281 3.83 29.00 11.33
C SER A 281 4.75 29.52 10.24
N THR A 282 4.93 30.80 10.17
CA THR A 282 5.90 31.50 9.31
C THR A 282 6.92 32.21 10.17
N ASP A 283 8.14 32.40 9.63
CA ASP A 283 9.22 33.09 10.27
C ASP A 283 9.93 34.00 9.27
N ASP A 284 10.63 35.03 9.73
CA ASP A 284 11.32 35.99 8.87
C ASP A 284 12.74 35.55 8.47
N PHE A 285 13.36 34.64 9.25
CA PHE A 285 14.68 34.08 8.97
C PHE A 285 14.67 32.60 8.64
N ASP A 286 13.79 31.85 9.30
CA ASP A 286 13.78 30.41 9.18
C ASP A 286 12.81 29.92 8.09
N ALA A 287 13.30 29.00 7.25
CA ALA A 287 12.43 28.25 6.38
C ALA A 287 11.46 27.43 7.23
N GLN A 288 10.25 27.25 6.72
CA GLN A 288 9.17 26.53 7.39
C GLN A 288 9.56 25.11 7.86
N SER A 289 10.41 24.42 7.08
CA SER A 289 10.95 23.10 7.43
C SER A 289 11.78 23.08 8.71
N ASN A 290 12.24 24.25 9.18
CA ASN A 290 13.11 24.42 10.33
C ASN A 290 12.34 24.76 11.61
N ILE A 291 11.09 25.23 11.48
CA ILE A 291 10.26 25.58 12.63
C ILE A 291 9.89 24.29 13.36
N ARG A 292 10.19 24.23 14.65
CA ARG A 292 9.85 23.15 15.54
C ARG A 292 8.51 23.44 16.21
N TYR A 293 7.65 22.44 16.28
CA TYR A 293 6.39 22.48 17.02
C TYR A 293 6.45 21.49 18.18
N ASP A 294 6.40 21.98 19.40
CA ASP A 294 6.24 21.15 20.60
C ASP A 294 4.75 21.06 20.95
N VAL A 295 4.24 19.85 21.12
CA VAL A 295 2.84 19.57 21.41
C VAL A 295 2.70 19.05 22.83
N TYR A 296 1.95 19.78 23.65
CA TYR A 296 1.69 19.42 25.03
C TYR A 296 0.23 19.00 25.19
N VAL A 297 -0.01 17.99 25.99
CA VAL A 297 -1.34 17.58 26.46
C VAL A 297 -1.32 17.62 27.99
N ASN A 298 -2.23 18.40 28.58
CA ASN A 298 -2.32 18.61 30.01
C ASN A 298 -0.97 19.05 30.68
N GLY A 299 -0.18 19.85 29.94
CA GLY A 299 1.11 20.33 30.36
C GLY A 299 2.28 19.36 30.19
N ALA A 300 2.07 18.15 29.74
CA ALA A 300 3.11 17.17 29.40
C ALA A 300 3.47 17.24 27.91
N LEU A 301 4.76 17.23 27.57
CA LEU A 301 5.23 17.16 26.17
C LEU A 301 4.93 15.75 25.63
N GLU A 302 4.03 15.68 24.67
CA GLU A 302 3.60 14.42 24.03
C GLU A 302 4.36 14.13 22.73
N ASP A 303 4.57 15.16 21.91
CA ASP A 303 5.26 15.01 20.62
C ASP A 303 5.94 16.33 20.23
N PHE A 304 6.85 16.23 19.24
CA PHE A 304 7.37 17.39 18.56
C PHE A 304 7.50 17.12 17.05
N ARG A 305 7.34 18.15 16.23
CA ARG A 305 7.43 18.10 14.78
C ARG A 305 8.27 19.24 14.23
N PHE A 306 8.81 19.04 13.03
CA PHE A 306 9.46 20.11 12.26
C PHE A 306 8.71 20.30 10.95
N GLY A 307 8.50 21.55 10.58
CA GLY A 307 8.01 21.96 9.26
C GLY A 307 6.57 21.56 8.92
N SER A 308 5.87 20.81 9.76
CA SER A 308 4.51 20.34 9.45
C SER A 308 3.50 20.73 10.52
N GLY A 309 2.29 21.05 10.10
CA GLY A 309 1.15 21.41 10.93
C GLY A 309 0.33 20.22 11.46
N GLY A 310 0.89 19.05 11.60
CA GLY A 310 0.15 17.83 11.95
C GLY A 310 -0.39 17.10 10.70
N PRO A 311 -1.33 16.13 10.82
CA PRO A 311 -1.86 15.65 12.10
C PRO A 311 -0.89 14.75 12.88
N ILE A 312 -1.05 14.73 14.21
CA ILE A 312 -0.40 13.77 15.10
C ILE A 312 -1.45 13.01 15.90
N ILE A 313 -1.06 11.85 16.43
CA ILE A 313 -1.84 11.13 17.43
C ILE A 313 -1.18 11.35 18.79
N ALA A 314 -1.98 11.73 19.77
CA ALA A 314 -1.57 11.95 21.14
C ALA A 314 -2.54 11.24 22.12
N TYR A 315 -2.13 11.13 23.37
CA TYR A 315 -2.92 10.47 24.41
C TYR A 315 -3.30 11.49 25.49
N GLY A 316 -4.59 11.51 25.85
CA GLY A 316 -5.12 12.35 26.93
C GLY A 316 -5.62 11.53 28.10
N VAL A 317 -6.57 12.12 28.81
CA VAL A 317 -7.33 11.46 29.87
C VAL A 317 -8.82 11.56 29.54
N PHE A 318 -9.64 10.67 30.10
CA PHE A 318 -11.10 10.86 30.07
C PHE A 318 -11.48 12.16 30.77
N GLY A 319 -12.39 12.91 30.18
CA GLY A 319 -12.76 14.25 30.63
C GLY A 319 -12.08 15.36 29.82
N GLN A 320 -11.89 16.51 30.44
CA GLN A 320 -11.33 17.69 29.79
C GLN A 320 -9.82 17.58 29.61
N ASN A 321 -9.34 17.79 28.40
CA ASN A 321 -7.92 17.88 28.07
C ASN A 321 -7.60 19.30 27.55
N THR A 322 -6.43 19.81 27.92
CA THR A 322 -5.86 21.04 27.38
C THR A 322 -4.73 20.69 26.43
N ILE A 323 -4.76 21.20 25.22
CA ILE A 323 -3.77 20.97 24.18
C ILE A 323 -3.08 22.30 23.88
N GLU A 324 -1.76 22.31 23.90
CA GLU A 324 -0.95 23.47 23.55
C GLU A 324 0.06 23.11 22.48
N VAL A 325 0.26 24.00 21.50
CA VAL A 325 1.28 23.85 20.47
C VAL A 325 2.12 25.12 20.45
N ILE A 326 3.43 24.95 20.59
CA ILE A 326 4.42 26.04 20.63
C ILE A 326 5.32 25.89 19.40
N ALA A 327 5.40 26.93 18.58
CA ALA A 327 6.37 27.02 17.50
C ALA A 327 7.67 27.67 17.99
N SER A 328 8.82 27.11 17.60
CA SER A 328 10.14 27.65 17.89
C SER A 328 11.01 27.62 16.65
N ASP A 329 11.82 28.65 16.45
CA ASP A 329 12.81 28.77 15.38
C ASP A 329 14.15 28.08 15.73
N THR A 330 15.13 28.21 14.84
CA THR A 330 16.47 27.63 15.03
C THR A 330 17.34 28.47 15.98
N ALA A 331 17.01 29.74 16.25
CA ALA A 331 17.66 30.59 17.20
C ALA A 331 17.18 30.37 18.65
N GLY A 332 16.06 29.66 18.81
CA GLY A 332 15.44 29.35 20.09
C GLY A 332 14.36 30.35 20.52
N ASN A 333 13.96 31.28 19.62
CA ASN A 333 12.82 32.14 19.90
C ASN A 333 11.53 31.31 19.78
N ALA A 334 10.65 31.41 20.78
CA ALA A 334 9.41 30.65 20.84
C ALA A 334 8.20 31.61 20.72
N ALA A 335 7.25 31.21 19.88
CA ALA A 335 5.97 31.87 19.76
C ALA A 335 5.13 31.67 21.03
N PRO A 336 4.15 32.55 21.29
CA PRO A 336 3.11 32.24 22.26
C PRO A 336 2.40 30.91 21.92
N PRO A 337 1.99 30.10 22.91
CA PRO A 337 1.32 28.85 22.67
C PRO A 337 -0.03 29.07 22.00
N ALA A 338 -0.33 28.29 20.95
CA ALA A 338 -1.70 28.07 20.50
C ALA A 338 -2.35 27.07 21.46
N THR A 339 -3.58 27.33 21.90
CA THR A 339 -4.25 26.49 22.91
C THR A 339 -5.65 26.13 22.47
N THR A 340 -6.06 24.88 22.68
CA THR A 340 -7.43 24.40 22.53
C THR A 340 -7.76 23.38 23.62
N THR A 341 -9.04 23.00 23.71
CA THR A 341 -9.48 22.00 24.67
C THR A 341 -10.32 20.92 23.98
N LEU A 342 -10.22 19.69 24.50
CA LEU A 342 -10.99 18.54 24.00
C LEU A 342 -11.56 17.76 25.20
N PHE A 343 -12.87 17.46 25.15
CA PHE A 343 -13.49 16.55 26.09
C PHE A 343 -13.53 15.12 25.48
N ILE A 344 -12.93 14.16 26.17
CA ILE A 344 -13.01 12.74 25.83
C ILE A 344 -14.04 12.09 26.76
N PRO A 345 -15.15 11.53 26.22
CA PRO A 345 -16.27 11.01 27.00
C PRO A 345 -15.95 9.76 27.82
#